data_213c0c0ca5de10fa74e17f80f58e672f
#
_entry.id   213c0c0ca5de10fa74e17f80f58e672f
#
_cell.length_a   1.000
_cell.length_b   1.000
_cell.length_c   1.000
_cell.angle_alpha   90.00
_cell.angle_beta   90.00
_cell.angle_gamma   90.00
#
_symmetry.space_group_name_H-M   'P 1'
#
loop_
_entity.id
_entity.type
_entity.pdbx_description
1 polymer ?
#
loop_
_entity_poly.entity_id
_entity_poly.type
_entity_poly.pdbx_seq_one_letter_code
_entity_poly.pdbx_strand_id
1 'polypeptide(L)'
;VGFFRVVALDVDGTLTSAGRIPKEALQAIEQVRRDGLLVVLATGRIGAELAASFPQIANRVDALVLENGAVARIGGKTYPLSTPVDRALDAALDEHGVVSRRGEVILATQGEYAATVLEVIGELGLDCQIVRNRAELMVVPAGFTKGTGLAAVLARLHLSPHNTIAVGDAENDLSLFGSAEIGAAVADAVPSLREHADLVLDQPDGAGVAELLGGAYLSGARRWCPPRRWVQIGIFDDGTPAKVPGSQARMVVTGPAGSGKSYLVGLLAEEWMDAGYCVLLVDPEGDHRQLEQLNRVQVVDVEAGLPEPVELVGLLQPHTGLVVDLSALPTADKIDYLQRLRPAAEAQREARGFPHWVIYDEAHLLGADQPPHWTRRGGYLLSSFMPALLPEGEVGETDIVLTVGGIDPVSSVAPEPVRRASIQFGTAAPRAFTIAARRTGHVRHSHKYADVLLPKERRFYFRPTDGRAIPAAGTMHEFRTALGNLDPRALQYHLERGDFSRWLGDTIADMDLAAQVSAWEDELAARRAADVQRVRRQLIHAIEDRYSASTERG
;
A
#
# COMPACT_ATOMS: atom_id res chain seq x y z
N VAL A 1 -18.51 3.53 -6.63
CA VAL A 1 -18.26 3.34 -5.20
C VAL A 1 -16.83 3.79 -4.91
N GLY A 2 -16.64 4.62 -3.86
CA GLY A 2 -15.34 5.18 -3.48
C GLY A 2 -14.35 4.17 -2.90
N PHE A 3 -13.32 4.66 -2.22
CA PHE A 3 -12.33 3.85 -1.49
C PHE A 3 -12.91 3.23 -0.21
N PHE A 4 -13.76 3.99 0.49
CA PHE A 4 -14.35 3.56 1.76
C PHE A 4 -15.45 2.53 1.56
N ARG A 5 -15.58 1.64 2.55
CA ARG A 5 -16.59 0.57 2.61
C ARG A 5 -17.38 0.61 3.88
N VAL A 6 -16.84 1.22 4.93
CA VAL A 6 -17.42 1.24 6.26
C VAL A 6 -17.42 2.65 6.80
N VAL A 7 -18.51 3.01 7.48
CA VAL A 7 -18.57 4.18 8.36
C VAL A 7 -18.86 3.69 9.77
N ALA A 8 -17.96 4.00 10.71
CA ALA A 8 -18.11 3.71 12.12
C ALA A 8 -18.55 4.98 12.84
N LEU A 9 -19.71 4.96 13.49
CA LEU A 9 -20.32 6.11 14.14
C LEU A 9 -20.42 5.86 15.64
N ASP A 10 -19.93 6.79 16.44
CA ASP A 10 -20.33 6.86 17.84
C ASP A 10 -21.80 7.30 17.94
N VAL A 11 -22.43 7.06 19.09
CA VAL A 11 -23.85 7.34 19.31
C VAL A 11 -24.08 8.63 20.09
N ASP A 12 -23.50 8.72 21.29
CA ASP A 12 -23.85 9.75 22.25
C ASP A 12 -23.04 11.03 22.05
N GLY A 13 -23.67 12.10 21.52
CA GLY A 13 -23.00 13.35 21.20
C GLY A 13 -22.41 13.37 19.80
N THR A 14 -22.49 12.26 19.08
CA THR A 14 -22.05 12.13 17.68
C THR A 14 -23.26 11.95 16.76
N LEU A 15 -23.99 10.84 16.91
CA LEU A 15 -25.20 10.57 16.11
C LEU A 15 -26.45 11.22 16.72
N THR A 16 -26.45 11.40 18.04
CA THR A 16 -27.62 11.95 18.77
C THR A 16 -27.43 13.42 19.10
N SER A 17 -28.52 14.19 18.94
CA SER A 17 -28.66 15.55 19.40
C SER A 17 -29.81 15.61 20.44
N ALA A 18 -29.53 16.14 21.64
CA ALA A 18 -30.47 16.20 22.74
C ALA A 18 -31.19 14.86 23.02
N GLY A 19 -30.48 13.75 22.96
CA GLY A 19 -31.00 12.39 23.23
C GLY A 19 -31.89 11.81 22.11
N ARG A 20 -31.89 12.40 20.92
CA ARG A 20 -32.64 11.92 19.75
C ARG A 20 -31.72 11.87 18.53
N ILE A 21 -31.95 10.91 17.64
CA ILE A 21 -31.27 10.86 16.35
C ILE A 21 -32.03 11.74 15.35
N PRO A 22 -31.39 12.77 14.76
CA PRO A 22 -32.03 13.64 13.75
C PRO A 22 -32.48 12.83 12.52
N LYS A 23 -33.57 13.25 11.90
CA LYS A 23 -34.09 12.57 10.69
C LYS A 23 -33.12 12.61 9.54
N GLU A 24 -32.39 13.69 9.40
CA GLU A 24 -31.37 13.92 8.37
C GLU A 24 -30.23 12.88 8.49
N ALA A 25 -29.78 12.59 9.71
CA ALA A 25 -28.76 11.57 9.97
C ALA A 25 -29.28 10.15 9.62
N LEU A 26 -30.54 9.84 9.98
CA LEU A 26 -31.15 8.55 9.61
C LEU A 26 -31.30 8.39 8.10
N GLN A 27 -31.70 9.44 7.39
CA GLN A 27 -31.81 9.43 5.93
C GLN A 27 -30.44 9.27 5.27
N ALA A 28 -29.41 9.95 5.79
CA ALA A 28 -28.05 9.83 5.29
C ALA A 28 -27.49 8.40 5.50
N ILE A 29 -27.75 7.78 6.67
CA ILE A 29 -27.39 6.37 6.94
C ILE A 29 -28.07 5.45 5.93
N GLU A 30 -29.37 5.62 5.68
CA GLU A 30 -30.10 4.80 4.72
C GLU A 30 -29.59 4.98 3.29
N GLN A 31 -29.16 6.21 2.94
CA GLN A 31 -28.61 6.48 1.61
C GLN A 31 -27.27 5.80 1.41
N VAL A 32 -26.30 5.95 2.31
CA VAL A 32 -24.97 5.33 2.16
C VAL A 32 -25.05 3.81 2.17
N ARG A 33 -25.99 3.22 2.91
CA ARG A 33 -26.25 1.77 2.85
C ARG A 33 -26.81 1.33 1.50
N ARG A 34 -27.71 2.10 0.90
CA ARG A 34 -28.19 1.85 -0.49
C ARG A 34 -27.06 1.98 -1.50
N ASP A 35 -26.10 2.85 -1.24
CA ASP A 35 -24.90 3.02 -2.08
C ASP A 35 -23.84 1.92 -1.86
N GLY A 36 -24.13 0.94 -0.97
CA GLY A 36 -23.29 -0.24 -0.74
C GLY A 36 -22.21 -0.08 0.34
N LEU A 37 -22.26 0.99 1.16
CA LEU A 37 -21.43 1.11 2.34
C LEU A 37 -22.08 0.43 3.54
N LEU A 38 -21.27 -0.09 4.45
CA LEU A 38 -21.72 -0.64 5.72
C LEU A 38 -21.62 0.42 6.82
N VAL A 39 -22.62 0.46 7.69
CA VAL A 39 -22.64 1.35 8.85
C VAL A 39 -22.52 0.52 10.13
N VAL A 40 -21.51 0.84 10.93
CA VAL A 40 -21.25 0.25 12.24
C VAL A 40 -21.47 1.30 13.31
N LEU A 41 -22.29 1.04 14.32
CA LEU A 41 -22.35 1.89 15.50
C LEU A 41 -21.37 1.39 16.55
N ALA A 42 -20.65 2.30 17.19
CA ALA A 42 -19.71 2.00 18.26
C ALA A 42 -20.03 2.85 19.50
N THR A 43 -20.50 2.21 20.57
CA THR A 43 -20.98 2.91 21.77
C THR A 43 -20.52 2.25 23.06
N GLY A 44 -20.42 3.05 24.14
CA GLY A 44 -20.27 2.54 25.50
C GLY A 44 -21.51 1.90 26.09
N ARG A 45 -22.67 2.12 25.48
CA ARG A 45 -23.96 1.64 26.01
C ARG A 45 -24.06 0.12 26.02
N ILE A 46 -24.75 -0.39 27.02
CA ILE A 46 -25.19 -1.77 27.10
C ILE A 46 -26.28 -1.99 26.02
N GLY A 47 -26.29 -3.16 25.38
CA GLY A 47 -27.19 -3.44 24.26
C GLY A 47 -28.67 -3.26 24.56
N ALA A 48 -29.12 -3.58 25.78
CA ALA A 48 -30.49 -3.37 26.24
C ALA A 48 -30.85 -1.86 26.35
N GLU A 49 -29.91 -1.05 26.85
CA GLU A 49 -30.08 0.41 26.96
C GLU A 49 -30.16 1.10 25.59
N LEU A 50 -29.30 0.68 24.66
CA LEU A 50 -29.36 1.17 23.30
C LEU A 50 -30.69 0.85 22.64
N ALA A 51 -31.19 -0.39 22.82
CA ALA A 51 -32.48 -0.81 22.26
C ALA A 51 -33.67 -0.07 22.90
N ALA A 52 -33.60 0.20 24.19
CA ALA A 52 -34.66 0.96 24.89
C ALA A 52 -34.70 2.45 24.45
N SER A 53 -33.50 3.07 24.29
CA SER A 53 -33.38 4.47 23.89
C SER A 53 -33.69 4.69 22.40
N PHE A 54 -33.24 3.74 21.55
CA PHE A 54 -33.34 3.85 20.09
C PHE A 54 -33.84 2.52 19.47
N PRO A 55 -35.13 2.16 19.63
CA PRO A 55 -35.64 0.82 19.30
C PRO A 55 -35.44 0.39 17.85
N GLN A 56 -35.34 1.35 16.92
CA GLN A 56 -35.22 1.05 15.49
C GLN A 56 -33.78 1.08 14.95
N ILE A 57 -32.83 1.56 15.75
CA ILE A 57 -31.48 1.84 15.20
C ILE A 57 -30.74 0.56 14.79
N ALA A 58 -30.91 -0.52 15.55
CA ALA A 58 -30.27 -1.81 15.27
C ALA A 58 -30.64 -2.40 13.90
N ASN A 59 -31.83 -2.05 13.37
CA ASN A 59 -32.29 -2.50 12.04
C ASN A 59 -31.83 -1.59 10.90
N ARG A 60 -31.25 -0.42 11.23
CA ARG A 60 -30.80 0.58 10.26
C ARG A 60 -29.31 0.56 10.04
N VAL A 61 -28.58 -0.30 10.75
CA VAL A 61 -27.12 -0.46 10.67
C VAL A 61 -26.73 -1.91 10.47
N ASP A 62 -25.52 -2.16 10.05
CA ASP A 62 -25.06 -3.49 9.65
C ASP A 62 -24.39 -4.26 10.80
N ALA A 63 -23.78 -3.51 11.75
CA ALA A 63 -23.22 -4.08 12.96
C ALA A 63 -23.21 -3.07 14.12
N LEU A 64 -23.08 -3.61 15.33
CA LEU A 64 -22.94 -2.83 16.57
C LEU A 64 -21.68 -3.26 17.30
N VAL A 65 -20.91 -2.30 17.76
CA VAL A 65 -19.85 -2.41 18.75
C VAL A 65 -20.41 -1.80 20.04
N LEU A 66 -20.68 -2.64 21.02
CA LEU A 66 -21.36 -2.28 22.27
C LEU A 66 -20.36 -2.38 23.44
N GLU A 67 -20.77 -1.81 24.57
CA GLU A 67 -20.04 -1.96 25.81
C GLU A 67 -18.56 -1.54 25.68
N ASN A 68 -18.35 -0.38 25.06
CA ASN A 68 -17.04 0.20 24.77
C ASN A 68 -16.09 -0.74 24.02
N GLY A 69 -16.61 -1.60 23.16
CA GLY A 69 -15.82 -2.54 22.37
C GLY A 69 -15.77 -3.97 22.88
N ALA A 70 -16.36 -4.25 24.03
CA ALA A 70 -16.32 -5.59 24.63
C ALA A 70 -17.34 -6.57 24.03
N VAL A 71 -18.35 -6.06 23.30
CA VAL A 71 -19.39 -6.87 22.67
C VAL A 71 -19.61 -6.43 21.24
N ALA A 72 -19.66 -7.39 20.30
CA ALA A 72 -20.07 -7.17 18.92
C ALA A 72 -21.44 -7.79 18.64
N ARG A 73 -22.25 -7.13 17.80
CA ARG A 73 -23.48 -7.70 17.28
C ARG A 73 -23.52 -7.57 15.75
N ILE A 74 -23.63 -8.69 15.06
CA ILE A 74 -23.60 -8.76 13.59
C ILE A 74 -24.71 -9.69 13.13
N GLY A 75 -25.57 -9.25 12.21
CA GLY A 75 -26.68 -10.04 11.67
C GLY A 75 -27.60 -10.60 12.75
N GLY A 76 -27.85 -9.83 13.82
CA GLY A 76 -28.69 -10.20 14.96
C GLY A 76 -28.01 -11.15 15.98
N LYS A 77 -26.80 -11.65 15.71
CA LYS A 77 -26.03 -12.49 16.64
C LYS A 77 -25.11 -11.63 17.50
N THR A 78 -25.08 -11.92 18.79
CA THR A 78 -24.21 -11.26 19.77
C THR A 78 -22.96 -12.11 20.00
N TYR A 79 -21.80 -11.44 20.04
CA TYR A 79 -20.48 -12.03 20.26
C TYR A 79 -19.78 -11.27 21.38
N PRO A 80 -19.73 -11.80 22.61
CA PRO A 80 -18.80 -11.30 23.61
C PRO A 80 -17.36 -11.44 23.10
N LEU A 81 -16.60 -10.37 23.18
CA LEU A 81 -15.21 -10.32 22.68
C LEU A 81 -14.21 -10.59 23.81
N SER A 82 -14.68 -10.54 25.06
CA SER A 82 -13.92 -10.83 26.27
C SER A 82 -14.73 -11.67 27.25
N THR A 83 -14.04 -12.21 28.27
CA THR A 83 -14.68 -12.71 29.48
C THR A 83 -15.39 -11.56 30.21
N PRO A 84 -16.61 -11.77 30.73
CA PRO A 84 -17.29 -10.75 31.52
C PRO A 84 -16.49 -10.37 32.77
N VAL A 85 -16.61 -9.11 33.20
CA VAL A 85 -16.12 -8.64 34.48
C VAL A 85 -16.68 -9.52 35.62
N ASP A 86 -15.86 -9.88 36.57
CA ASP A 86 -16.23 -10.82 37.66
C ASP A 86 -17.47 -10.32 38.40
N ARG A 87 -18.38 -11.24 38.69
CA ARG A 87 -19.61 -10.94 39.46
C ARG A 87 -19.35 -10.58 40.92
N ALA A 88 -18.18 -10.92 41.45
CA ALA A 88 -17.78 -10.47 42.77
C ALA A 88 -17.74 -8.94 42.89
N LEU A 89 -17.48 -8.24 41.75
CA LEU A 89 -17.52 -6.78 41.71
C LEU A 89 -18.93 -6.23 41.98
N ASP A 90 -19.98 -6.84 41.41
CA ASP A 90 -21.38 -6.38 41.63
C ASP A 90 -21.72 -6.47 43.12
N ALA A 91 -21.43 -7.62 43.76
CA ALA A 91 -21.74 -7.84 45.17
C ALA A 91 -20.99 -6.85 46.08
N ALA A 92 -19.70 -6.63 45.80
CA ALA A 92 -18.90 -5.69 46.59
C ALA A 92 -19.35 -4.23 46.40
N LEU A 93 -19.72 -3.83 45.19
CA LEU A 93 -20.26 -2.50 44.93
C LEU A 93 -21.65 -2.28 45.59
N ASP A 94 -22.51 -3.29 45.58
CA ASP A 94 -23.80 -3.26 46.27
C ASP A 94 -23.62 -3.08 47.81
N GLU A 95 -22.62 -3.73 48.40
CA GLU A 95 -22.26 -3.54 49.84
C GLU A 95 -21.83 -2.09 50.15
N HIS A 96 -21.22 -1.41 49.17
CA HIS A 96 -20.85 0.01 49.26
C HIS A 96 -21.99 0.98 48.86
N GLY A 97 -23.17 0.46 48.56
CA GLY A 97 -24.32 1.27 48.12
C GLY A 97 -24.18 1.89 46.72
N VAL A 98 -23.32 1.35 45.91
CA VAL A 98 -23.10 1.81 44.54
C VAL A 98 -24.12 1.13 43.59
N VAL A 99 -24.98 1.94 42.99
CA VAL A 99 -25.93 1.43 42.00
C VAL A 99 -25.18 1.14 40.68
N SER A 100 -25.15 -0.12 40.27
CA SER A 100 -24.50 -0.55 39.04
C SER A 100 -25.49 -1.19 38.06
N ARG A 101 -25.11 -1.23 36.79
CA ARG A 101 -25.86 -1.85 35.68
C ARG A 101 -24.92 -2.80 34.97
N ARG A 102 -25.33 -4.06 34.83
CA ARG A 102 -24.51 -5.09 34.19
C ARG A 102 -24.92 -5.29 32.73
N GLY A 103 -23.89 -5.25 31.86
CA GLY A 103 -24.00 -5.68 30.48
C GLY A 103 -23.69 -7.16 30.29
N GLU A 104 -23.46 -7.55 29.07
CA GLU A 104 -22.95 -8.89 28.72
C GLU A 104 -21.52 -9.11 29.26
N VAL A 105 -20.69 -8.08 29.21
CA VAL A 105 -19.27 -8.12 29.56
C VAL A 105 -18.91 -7.08 30.63
N ILE A 106 -19.41 -5.85 30.53
CA ILE A 106 -19.02 -4.73 31.41
C ILE A 106 -19.94 -4.53 32.60
N LEU A 107 -19.49 -3.68 33.53
CA LEU A 107 -20.31 -3.10 34.57
C LEU A 107 -20.29 -1.58 34.42
N ALA A 108 -21.46 -0.94 34.43
CA ALA A 108 -21.60 0.50 34.32
C ALA A 108 -22.20 1.12 35.59
N THR A 109 -21.72 2.29 35.97
CA THR A 109 -22.22 3.07 37.10
C THR A 109 -22.04 4.58 36.84
N GLN A 110 -22.34 5.42 37.80
CA GLN A 110 -22.15 6.87 37.70
C GLN A 110 -20.71 7.27 38.04
N GLY A 111 -20.21 8.32 37.40
CA GLY A 111 -18.84 8.81 37.55
C GLY A 111 -18.45 9.26 38.95
N GLU A 112 -19.45 9.61 39.78
CA GLU A 112 -19.25 10.00 41.19
C GLU A 112 -18.68 8.84 42.07
N TYR A 113 -18.97 7.58 41.66
CA TYR A 113 -18.49 6.39 42.39
C TYR A 113 -17.08 5.94 41.97
N ALA A 114 -16.36 6.71 41.18
CA ALA A 114 -15.07 6.30 40.60
C ALA A 114 -14.03 5.89 41.67
N ALA A 115 -13.97 6.59 42.81
CA ALA A 115 -13.04 6.29 43.89
C ALA A 115 -13.38 4.93 44.53
N THR A 116 -14.63 4.70 44.86
CA THR A 116 -15.11 3.44 45.44
C THR A 116 -14.91 2.26 44.50
N VAL A 117 -15.21 2.45 43.20
CA VAL A 117 -15.00 1.41 42.18
C VAL A 117 -13.53 1.02 42.06
N LEU A 118 -12.61 2.00 42.08
CA LEU A 118 -11.16 1.75 42.07
C LEU A 118 -10.69 0.98 43.27
N GLU A 119 -11.17 1.34 44.46
CA GLU A 119 -10.85 0.67 45.72
C GLU A 119 -11.29 -0.79 45.68
N VAL A 120 -12.53 -1.05 45.33
CA VAL A 120 -13.09 -2.41 45.23
C VAL A 120 -12.39 -3.26 44.15
N ILE A 121 -12.06 -2.70 43.00
CA ILE A 121 -11.27 -3.40 41.97
C ILE A 121 -9.91 -3.81 42.52
N GLY A 122 -9.25 -2.91 43.30
CA GLY A 122 -7.96 -3.17 43.95
C GLY A 122 -8.06 -4.25 45.01
N GLU A 123 -9.08 -4.22 45.88
CA GLU A 123 -9.32 -5.23 46.92
C GLU A 123 -9.57 -6.63 46.35
N LEU A 124 -10.35 -6.69 45.25
CA LEU A 124 -10.65 -7.95 44.56
C LEU A 124 -9.53 -8.43 43.61
N GLY A 125 -8.52 -7.59 43.39
CA GLY A 125 -7.40 -7.91 42.48
C GLY A 125 -7.85 -8.17 41.01
N LEU A 126 -8.86 -7.43 40.53
CA LEU A 126 -9.41 -7.64 39.20
C LEU A 126 -8.57 -6.93 38.14
N ASP A 127 -8.33 -7.61 37.03
CA ASP A 127 -7.69 -7.03 35.81
C ASP A 127 -8.73 -6.31 34.95
N CYS A 128 -9.07 -5.09 35.37
CA CYS A 128 -10.06 -4.25 34.74
C CYS A 128 -9.52 -2.82 34.55
N GLN A 129 -10.06 -2.12 33.54
CA GLN A 129 -9.83 -0.70 33.35
C GLN A 129 -11.13 0.08 33.55
N ILE A 130 -11.01 1.33 33.98
CA ILE A 130 -12.11 2.26 34.10
C ILE A 130 -12.12 3.18 32.88
N VAL A 131 -13.27 3.27 32.23
CA VAL A 131 -13.52 4.19 31.12
C VAL A 131 -14.60 5.18 31.55
N ARG A 132 -14.29 6.46 31.44
CA ARG A 132 -15.26 7.54 31.67
C ARG A 132 -15.84 8.00 30.34
N ASN A 133 -17.15 8.22 30.32
CA ASN A 133 -17.84 8.89 29.23
C ASN A 133 -18.83 9.89 29.87
N ARG A 134 -18.47 11.17 29.85
CA ARG A 134 -19.23 12.24 30.51
C ARG A 134 -19.52 11.91 32.00
N ALA A 135 -20.78 11.74 32.37
CA ALA A 135 -21.18 11.40 33.74
C ALA A 135 -21.16 9.90 34.05
N GLU A 136 -20.94 9.05 33.06
CA GLU A 136 -20.95 7.58 33.21
C GLU A 136 -19.54 7.02 33.43
N LEU A 137 -19.46 5.95 34.20
CA LEU A 137 -18.28 5.17 34.46
C LEU A 137 -18.53 3.73 34.04
N MET A 138 -17.60 3.15 33.29
CA MET A 138 -17.66 1.75 32.88
C MET A 138 -16.43 1.01 33.40
N VAL A 139 -16.63 -0.14 33.99
CA VAL A 139 -15.56 -1.12 34.29
C VAL A 139 -15.54 -2.10 33.15
N VAL A 140 -14.43 -2.13 32.43
CA VAL A 140 -14.24 -2.88 31.19
C VAL A 140 -13.03 -3.79 31.37
N PRO A 141 -13.01 -5.01 30.83
CA PRO A 141 -11.80 -5.83 30.81
C PRO A 141 -10.63 -5.07 30.19
N ALA A 142 -9.42 -5.28 30.69
CA ALA A 142 -8.23 -4.59 30.21
C ALA A 142 -8.01 -4.82 28.70
N GLY A 143 -7.60 -3.75 28.00
CA GLY A 143 -7.29 -3.81 26.56
C GLY A 143 -8.49 -3.68 25.60
N PHE A 144 -9.73 -3.57 26.09
CA PHE A 144 -10.91 -3.37 25.25
C PHE A 144 -11.25 -1.88 25.11
N THR A 145 -11.43 -1.47 23.85
CA THR A 145 -11.80 -0.10 23.45
C THR A 145 -12.77 -0.16 22.28
N LYS A 146 -13.47 0.93 21.97
CA LYS A 146 -14.29 1.01 20.75
C LYS A 146 -13.51 0.62 19.50
N GLY A 147 -12.22 1.00 19.40
CA GLY A 147 -11.35 0.66 18.29
C GLY A 147 -11.06 -0.84 18.17
N THR A 148 -10.74 -1.54 19.29
CA THR A 148 -10.53 -2.99 19.26
C THR A 148 -11.81 -3.75 18.93
N GLY A 149 -12.96 -3.26 19.41
CA GLY A 149 -14.28 -3.79 19.05
C GLY A 149 -14.60 -3.62 17.57
N LEU A 150 -14.31 -2.44 17.01
CA LEU A 150 -14.45 -2.18 15.58
C LEU A 150 -13.55 -3.12 14.76
N ALA A 151 -12.29 -3.27 15.12
CA ALA A 151 -11.36 -4.18 14.44
C ALA A 151 -11.89 -5.62 14.44
N ALA A 152 -12.46 -6.10 15.57
CA ALA A 152 -13.05 -7.42 15.67
C ALA A 152 -14.30 -7.59 14.77
N VAL A 153 -15.15 -6.56 14.64
CA VAL A 153 -16.29 -6.55 13.73
C VAL A 153 -15.81 -6.59 12.28
N LEU A 154 -14.87 -5.74 11.92
CA LEU A 154 -14.33 -5.67 10.55
C LEU A 154 -13.68 -6.99 10.14
N ALA A 155 -12.91 -7.61 11.04
CA ALA A 155 -12.30 -8.93 10.78
C ALA A 155 -13.35 -10.00 10.47
N ARG A 156 -14.47 -10.04 11.22
CA ARG A 156 -15.58 -10.99 10.98
C ARG A 156 -16.32 -10.73 9.67
N LEU A 157 -16.36 -9.48 9.24
CA LEU A 157 -16.97 -9.07 7.97
C LEU A 157 -16.00 -9.16 6.78
N HIS A 158 -14.74 -9.56 7.01
CA HIS A 158 -13.66 -9.55 6.01
C HIS A 158 -13.50 -8.18 5.34
N LEU A 159 -13.45 -7.12 6.16
CA LEU A 159 -13.27 -5.73 5.74
C LEU A 159 -12.01 -5.13 6.38
N SER A 160 -11.47 -4.11 5.74
CA SER A 160 -10.26 -3.45 6.21
C SER A 160 -10.56 -2.20 7.05
N PRO A 161 -9.85 -1.99 8.16
CA PRO A 161 -9.82 -0.71 8.86
C PRO A 161 -9.42 0.46 7.97
N HIS A 162 -8.55 0.24 6.98
CA HIS A 162 -8.15 1.26 6.01
C HIS A 162 -9.26 1.66 5.03
N ASN A 163 -10.31 0.86 4.90
CA ASN A 163 -11.50 1.25 4.15
C ASN A 163 -12.61 1.82 5.05
N THR A 164 -12.27 2.30 6.25
CA THR A 164 -13.21 2.79 7.25
C THR A 164 -13.00 4.27 7.56
N ILE A 165 -14.09 5.03 7.66
CA ILE A 165 -14.12 6.36 8.29
C ILE A 165 -14.82 6.23 9.64
N ALA A 166 -14.24 6.79 10.69
CA ALA A 166 -14.83 6.84 12.02
C ALA A 166 -15.27 8.26 12.37
N VAL A 167 -16.40 8.39 13.09
CA VAL A 167 -16.91 9.68 13.57
C VAL A 167 -17.14 9.58 15.08
N GLY A 168 -16.74 10.62 15.81
CA GLY A 168 -16.84 10.68 17.26
C GLY A 168 -16.87 12.11 17.82
N ASP A 169 -17.12 12.24 19.14
CA ASP A 169 -17.17 13.50 19.85
C ASP A 169 -16.35 13.54 21.15
N ALA A 170 -15.95 12.39 21.72
CA ALA A 170 -15.34 12.29 23.04
C ALA A 170 -14.02 11.48 23.05
N GLU A 171 -13.28 11.52 24.17
CA GLU A 171 -11.95 10.90 24.32
C GLU A 171 -11.95 9.39 24.05
N ASN A 172 -13.02 8.68 24.37
CA ASN A 172 -13.14 7.25 24.11
C ASN A 172 -13.19 6.89 22.61
N ASP A 173 -13.42 7.90 21.73
CA ASP A 173 -13.39 7.76 20.26
C ASP A 173 -11.98 7.87 19.67
N LEU A 174 -10.99 8.31 20.45
CA LEU A 174 -9.60 8.28 19.99
C LEU A 174 -9.17 6.90 19.49
N SER A 175 -9.65 5.85 20.15
CA SER A 175 -9.38 4.47 19.74
C SER A 175 -10.04 4.09 18.41
N LEU A 176 -11.23 4.63 18.10
CA LEU A 176 -11.87 4.48 16.79
C LEU A 176 -11.05 5.18 15.71
N PHE A 177 -10.62 6.43 15.96
CA PHE A 177 -9.79 7.18 15.00
C PHE A 177 -8.46 6.47 14.72
N GLY A 178 -7.83 5.92 15.76
CA GLY A 178 -6.62 5.10 15.62
C GLY A 178 -6.84 3.89 14.69
N SER A 179 -7.99 3.25 14.79
CA SER A 179 -8.33 2.02 14.05
C SER A 179 -8.87 2.29 12.64
N ALA A 180 -9.36 3.49 12.31
CA ALA A 180 -9.90 3.83 10.99
C ALA A 180 -8.87 4.57 10.12
N GLU A 181 -9.05 4.57 8.81
CA GLU A 181 -8.23 5.36 7.89
C GLU A 181 -8.38 6.85 8.16
N ILE A 182 -9.61 7.32 8.34
CA ILE A 182 -9.93 8.70 8.67
C ILE A 182 -10.72 8.73 9.98
N GLY A 183 -10.31 9.58 10.92
CA GLY A 183 -11.08 9.96 12.09
C GLY A 183 -11.67 11.36 11.91
N ALA A 184 -12.99 11.49 11.98
CA ALA A 184 -13.70 12.74 11.84
C ALA A 184 -14.38 13.13 13.17
N ALA A 185 -14.09 14.32 13.69
CA ALA A 185 -14.72 14.87 14.86
C ALA A 185 -15.91 15.78 14.45
N VAL A 186 -17.04 15.67 15.13
CA VAL A 186 -18.14 16.64 14.98
C VAL A 186 -17.72 18.02 15.52
N ALA A 187 -18.40 19.09 15.09
CA ALA A 187 -17.98 20.48 15.40
C ALA A 187 -17.88 20.77 16.90
N ASP A 188 -18.74 20.18 17.70
CA ASP A 188 -18.82 20.33 19.15
C ASP A 188 -18.12 19.22 19.95
N ALA A 189 -17.31 18.39 19.28
CA ALA A 189 -16.47 17.39 19.94
C ALA A 189 -15.50 18.06 20.95
N VAL A 190 -15.12 17.29 21.97
CA VAL A 190 -14.16 17.76 22.98
C VAL A 190 -12.84 18.19 22.33
N PRO A 191 -12.16 19.23 22.89
CA PRO A 191 -10.91 19.76 22.29
C PRO A 191 -9.86 18.69 22.06
N SER A 192 -9.67 17.78 23.03
CA SER A 192 -8.70 16.68 22.95
C SER A 192 -8.93 15.76 21.73
N LEU A 193 -10.19 15.46 21.39
CA LEU A 193 -10.50 14.66 20.21
C LEU A 193 -10.28 15.46 18.92
N ARG A 194 -10.69 16.73 18.89
CA ARG A 194 -10.53 17.60 17.71
C ARG A 194 -9.07 17.79 17.32
N GLU A 195 -8.16 17.88 18.27
CA GLU A 195 -6.71 17.98 18.04
C GLU A 195 -6.12 16.72 17.39
N HIS A 196 -6.74 15.56 17.60
CA HIS A 196 -6.31 14.27 17.05
C HIS A 196 -7.13 13.82 15.84
N ALA A 197 -8.17 14.57 15.47
CA ALA A 197 -9.00 14.26 14.32
C ALA A 197 -8.28 14.59 13.01
N ASP A 198 -8.48 13.75 12.00
CA ASP A 198 -8.03 14.03 10.64
C ASP A 198 -8.93 15.08 9.97
N LEU A 199 -10.22 15.05 10.31
CA LEU A 199 -11.24 16.01 9.85
C LEU A 199 -12.01 16.55 11.05
N VAL A 200 -12.30 17.84 11.04
CA VAL A 200 -13.29 18.44 11.93
C VAL A 200 -14.45 18.90 11.05
N LEU A 201 -15.64 18.38 11.32
CA LEU A 201 -16.86 18.69 10.56
C LEU A 201 -17.38 20.08 10.92
N ASP A 202 -18.11 20.71 10.00
CA ASP A 202 -18.64 22.05 10.21
C ASP A 202 -19.89 22.06 11.10
N GLN A 203 -20.63 20.92 11.13
CA GLN A 203 -21.86 20.78 11.89
C GLN A 203 -21.66 19.91 13.14
N PRO A 204 -22.41 20.17 14.22
CA PRO A 204 -22.39 19.37 15.45
C PRO A 204 -23.25 18.11 15.32
N ASP A 205 -23.09 17.18 16.27
CA ASP A 205 -23.97 16.03 16.48
C ASP A 205 -24.30 15.27 15.18
N GLY A 206 -25.53 14.76 15.07
CA GLY A 206 -26.03 14.04 13.90
C GLY A 206 -26.10 14.88 12.62
N ALA A 207 -26.10 16.21 12.70
CA ALA A 207 -25.98 17.07 11.53
C ALA A 207 -24.58 16.96 10.90
N GLY A 208 -23.53 16.90 11.71
CA GLY A 208 -22.16 16.63 11.24
C GLY A 208 -22.05 15.24 10.63
N VAL A 209 -22.68 14.23 11.22
CA VAL A 209 -22.75 12.88 10.63
C VAL A 209 -23.41 12.94 9.24
N ALA A 210 -24.55 13.63 9.09
CA ALA A 210 -25.24 13.76 7.81
C ALA A 210 -24.37 14.50 6.76
N GLU A 211 -23.62 15.54 7.18
CA GLU A 211 -22.66 16.26 6.35
C GLU A 211 -21.59 15.31 5.77
N LEU A 212 -20.96 14.52 6.62
CA LEU A 212 -19.91 13.57 6.19
C LEU A 212 -20.49 12.51 5.27
N LEU A 213 -21.65 11.93 5.63
CA LEU A 213 -22.28 10.86 4.86
C LEU A 213 -22.69 11.30 3.46
N GLY A 214 -23.11 12.56 3.29
CA GLY A 214 -23.39 13.17 1.98
C GLY A 214 -22.17 13.74 1.26
N GLY A 215 -20.98 13.65 1.87
CA GLY A 215 -19.78 14.35 1.44
C GLY A 215 -18.99 13.67 0.31
N ALA A 216 -17.98 14.40 -0.15
CA ALA A 216 -17.14 14.03 -1.29
C ALA A 216 -16.21 12.82 -1.02
N TYR A 217 -15.90 12.53 0.24
CA TYR A 217 -15.02 11.42 0.62
C TYR A 217 -15.67 10.06 0.38
N LEU A 218 -16.92 9.88 0.84
CA LEU A 218 -17.62 8.61 0.69
C LEU A 218 -18.11 8.36 -0.75
N SER A 219 -18.49 9.42 -1.46
CA SER A 219 -18.86 9.33 -2.88
C SER A 219 -17.66 9.03 -3.79
N GLY A 220 -16.42 9.19 -3.28
CA GLY A 220 -15.18 9.05 -4.06
C GLY A 220 -14.87 10.26 -4.96
N ALA A 221 -15.62 11.36 -4.84
CA ALA A 221 -15.33 12.59 -5.56
C ALA A 221 -14.06 13.29 -5.06
N ARG A 222 -13.67 13.05 -3.81
CA ARG A 222 -12.42 13.51 -3.21
C ARG A 222 -11.63 12.33 -2.68
N ARG A 223 -10.40 12.18 -3.15
CA ARG A 223 -9.40 11.24 -2.62
C ARG A 223 -8.51 11.97 -1.64
N TRP A 224 -8.24 11.37 -0.51
CA TRP A 224 -7.34 11.95 0.49
C TRP A 224 -6.88 10.90 1.51
N CYS A 225 -5.60 10.92 1.80
CA CYS A 225 -4.97 10.10 2.82
C CYS A 225 -4.40 11.04 3.90
N PRO A 226 -4.80 10.91 5.16
CA PRO A 226 -4.33 11.81 6.22
C PRO A 226 -2.83 11.65 6.48
N PRO A 227 -2.11 12.73 6.87
CA PRO A 227 -0.65 12.70 7.05
C PRO A 227 -0.14 11.64 8.04
N ARG A 228 -0.94 11.28 9.05
CA ARG A 228 -0.60 10.21 10.00
C ARG A 228 -0.53 8.82 9.37
N ARG A 229 -1.15 8.64 8.21
CA ARG A 229 -1.15 7.40 7.42
C ARG A 229 -0.07 7.39 6.32
N TRP A 230 0.76 8.44 6.24
CA TRP A 230 1.87 8.46 5.29
C TRP A 230 3.02 7.59 5.79
N VAL A 231 3.65 6.85 4.88
CA VAL A 231 4.78 5.98 5.15
C VAL A 231 6.09 6.65 4.73
N GLN A 232 7.16 6.40 5.49
CA GLN A 232 8.47 6.98 5.24
C GLN A 232 9.27 6.09 4.28
N ILE A 233 9.80 6.69 3.22
CA ILE A 233 10.60 6.00 2.19
C ILE A 233 12.05 6.49 2.12
N GLY A 234 12.40 7.47 2.95
CA GLY A 234 13.75 8.03 2.95
C GLY A 234 13.86 9.31 3.75
N ILE A 235 14.93 10.05 3.47
CA ILE A 235 15.24 11.33 4.14
C ILE A 235 15.66 12.34 3.07
N PHE A 236 15.08 13.53 3.10
CA PHE A 236 15.49 14.65 2.25
C PHE A 236 16.86 15.19 2.66
N ASP A 237 17.49 15.97 1.78
CA ASP A 237 18.82 16.56 2.04
C ASP A 237 18.84 17.54 3.25
N ASP A 238 17.68 18.08 3.62
CA ASP A 238 17.50 18.91 4.82
C ASP A 238 17.28 18.12 6.12
N GLY A 239 17.37 16.79 6.07
CA GLY A 239 17.16 15.89 7.21
C GLY A 239 15.70 15.58 7.51
N THR A 240 14.73 16.15 6.79
CA THR A 240 13.31 15.87 7.00
C THR A 240 12.89 14.54 6.36
N PRO A 241 11.92 13.81 6.95
CA PRO A 241 11.44 12.53 6.40
C PRO A 241 10.79 12.70 5.02
N ALA A 242 11.23 11.91 4.03
CA ALA A 242 10.54 11.75 2.75
C ALA A 242 9.43 10.72 2.92
N LYS A 243 8.18 11.15 2.78
CA LYS A 243 6.99 10.33 3.00
C LYS A 243 6.07 10.34 1.79
N VAL A 244 5.30 9.24 1.64
CA VAL A 244 4.24 9.09 0.64
C VAL A 244 2.94 8.64 1.29
N PRO A 245 1.77 8.90 0.68
CA PRO A 245 0.49 8.45 1.21
C PRO A 245 0.42 6.93 1.39
N GLY A 246 -0.23 6.49 2.48
CA GLY A 246 -0.52 5.08 2.73
C GLY A 246 -1.60 4.52 1.81
N SER A 247 -2.46 5.37 1.24
CA SER A 247 -3.58 4.95 0.40
C SER A 247 -3.94 5.98 -0.67
N GLN A 248 -4.76 5.58 -1.63
CA GLN A 248 -5.51 6.42 -2.58
C GLN A 248 -4.68 7.25 -3.57
N ALA A 249 -3.37 7.25 -3.51
CA ALA A 249 -2.54 7.96 -4.47
C ALA A 249 -2.32 7.14 -5.75
N ARG A 250 -2.04 7.85 -6.86
CA ARG A 250 -1.57 7.28 -8.14
C ARG A 250 -0.11 7.64 -8.28
N MET A 251 0.73 6.63 -8.36
CA MET A 251 2.17 6.81 -8.30
C MET A 251 2.87 6.18 -9.49
N VAL A 252 3.91 6.84 -9.96
CA VAL A 252 4.84 6.32 -10.98
C VAL A 252 6.24 6.31 -10.42
N VAL A 253 6.94 5.17 -10.54
CA VAL A 253 8.38 5.04 -10.31
C VAL A 253 9.07 4.94 -11.66
N THR A 254 10.00 5.84 -11.92
CA THR A 254 10.75 5.88 -13.18
C THR A 254 12.25 6.01 -12.93
N GLY A 255 13.04 5.76 -13.96
CA GLY A 255 14.49 5.87 -13.95
C GLY A 255 15.13 4.88 -14.91
N PRO A 256 16.40 5.03 -15.24
CA PRO A 256 17.12 4.14 -16.14
C PRO A 256 17.08 2.68 -15.69
N ALA A 257 17.38 1.79 -16.61
CA ALA A 257 17.60 0.38 -16.28
C ALA A 257 18.73 0.25 -15.23
N GLY A 258 18.52 -0.60 -14.21
CA GLY A 258 19.54 -0.79 -13.17
C GLY A 258 19.65 0.35 -12.12
N SER A 259 18.86 1.44 -12.22
CA SER A 259 18.92 2.56 -11.28
C SER A 259 18.45 2.23 -9.86
N GLY A 260 17.75 1.10 -9.66
CA GLY A 260 17.20 0.70 -8.38
C GLY A 260 15.68 0.93 -8.26
N LYS A 261 14.94 1.01 -9.37
CA LYS A 261 13.47 1.11 -9.36
C LYS A 261 12.81 -0.01 -8.57
N SER A 262 13.13 -1.28 -8.89
CA SER A 262 12.55 -2.44 -8.16
C SER A 262 12.96 -2.45 -6.68
N TYR A 263 14.12 -1.87 -6.31
CA TYR A 263 14.46 -1.65 -4.91
C TYR A 263 13.48 -0.69 -4.24
N LEU A 264 13.19 0.47 -4.86
CA LEU A 264 12.24 1.46 -4.33
C LEU A 264 10.81 0.91 -4.33
N VAL A 265 10.41 0.18 -5.37
CA VAL A 265 9.09 -0.51 -5.43
C VAL A 265 8.94 -1.49 -4.28
N GLY A 266 9.96 -2.32 -4.03
CA GLY A 266 9.95 -3.25 -2.91
C GLY A 266 9.91 -2.55 -1.55
N LEU A 267 10.65 -1.44 -1.37
CA LEU A 267 10.58 -0.62 -0.15
C LEU A 267 9.17 -0.07 0.08
N LEU A 268 8.54 0.49 -0.95
CA LEU A 268 7.16 0.99 -0.88
C LEU A 268 6.19 -0.12 -0.48
N ALA A 269 6.31 -1.29 -1.08
CA ALA A 269 5.50 -2.46 -0.73
C ALA A 269 5.70 -2.86 0.74
N GLU A 270 6.96 -2.93 1.22
CA GLU A 270 7.30 -3.21 2.62
C GLU A 270 6.63 -2.23 3.58
N GLU A 271 6.78 -0.93 3.32
CA GLU A 271 6.25 0.12 4.20
C GLU A 271 4.71 0.12 4.23
N TRP A 272 4.04 -0.09 3.09
CA TRP A 272 2.59 -0.21 3.07
C TRP A 272 2.08 -1.48 3.76
N MET A 273 2.73 -2.63 3.56
CA MET A 273 2.35 -3.88 4.25
C MET A 273 2.56 -3.78 5.76
N ASP A 274 3.66 -3.16 6.21
CA ASP A 274 3.93 -2.91 7.63
C ASP A 274 2.90 -1.97 8.26
N ALA A 275 2.47 -0.97 7.52
CA ALA A 275 1.38 -0.09 7.93
C ALA A 275 -0.01 -0.76 7.89
N GLY A 276 -0.10 -2.05 7.52
CA GLY A 276 -1.33 -2.84 7.54
C GLY A 276 -2.17 -2.76 6.27
N TYR A 277 -1.66 -2.18 5.18
CA TYR A 277 -2.35 -2.15 3.90
C TYR A 277 -2.23 -3.49 3.17
N CYS A 278 -3.31 -3.88 2.49
CA CYS A 278 -3.29 -5.01 1.57
C CYS A 278 -2.65 -4.59 0.24
N VAL A 279 -1.60 -5.30 -0.16
CA VAL A 279 -0.82 -5.02 -1.37
C VAL A 279 -0.86 -6.21 -2.32
N LEU A 280 -1.22 -5.97 -3.57
CA LEU A 280 -1.03 -6.89 -4.69
C LEU A 280 0.14 -6.36 -5.53
N LEU A 281 1.26 -7.10 -5.55
CA LEU A 281 2.43 -6.75 -6.35
C LEU A 281 2.59 -7.76 -7.48
N VAL A 282 2.59 -7.26 -8.70
CA VAL A 282 2.85 -8.07 -9.90
C VAL A 282 4.31 -7.90 -10.29
N ASP A 283 5.02 -9.01 -10.32
CA ASP A 283 6.46 -9.11 -10.50
C ASP A 283 6.80 -9.92 -11.76
N PRO A 284 6.94 -9.29 -12.90
CA PRO A 284 7.29 -10.00 -14.14
C PRO A 284 8.69 -10.59 -14.17
N GLU A 285 9.59 -10.14 -13.29
CA GLU A 285 11.02 -10.45 -13.35
C GLU A 285 11.54 -11.23 -12.12
N GLY A 286 10.72 -11.41 -11.07
CA GLY A 286 11.13 -12.14 -9.87
C GLY A 286 11.98 -11.34 -8.87
N ASP A 287 12.00 -10.00 -9.00
CA ASP A 287 12.81 -9.10 -8.16
C ASP A 287 12.30 -9.01 -6.70
N HIS A 288 11.06 -9.45 -6.44
CA HIS A 288 10.34 -9.18 -5.19
C HIS A 288 10.07 -10.43 -4.34
N ARG A 289 10.57 -11.61 -4.69
CA ARG A 289 10.40 -12.86 -3.93
C ARG A 289 10.79 -12.73 -2.46
N GLN A 290 11.81 -11.93 -2.16
CA GLN A 290 12.31 -11.73 -0.78
C GLN A 290 11.29 -11.05 0.15
N LEU A 291 10.22 -10.47 -0.38
CA LEU A 291 9.11 -9.94 0.42
C LEU A 291 8.39 -11.04 1.23
N GLU A 292 8.53 -12.31 0.86
CA GLU A 292 8.04 -13.47 1.63
C GLU A 292 8.62 -13.54 3.05
N GLN A 293 9.77 -12.89 3.30
CA GLN A 293 10.36 -12.77 4.64
C GLN A 293 9.51 -11.94 5.60
N LEU A 294 8.58 -11.13 5.07
CA LEU A 294 7.64 -10.37 5.89
C LEU A 294 6.48 -11.24 6.35
N ASN A 295 6.01 -10.98 7.57
CA ASN A 295 4.81 -11.63 8.06
C ASN A 295 3.60 -11.31 7.18
N ARG A 296 2.78 -12.33 6.87
CA ARG A 296 1.54 -12.19 6.08
C ARG A 296 1.75 -11.81 4.61
N VAL A 297 2.92 -12.07 4.05
CA VAL A 297 3.17 -11.96 2.62
C VAL A 297 3.26 -13.35 2.03
N GLN A 298 2.56 -13.57 0.94
CA GLN A 298 2.60 -14.79 0.15
C GLN A 298 3.17 -14.48 -1.23
N VAL A 299 4.07 -15.33 -1.70
CA VAL A 299 4.54 -15.32 -3.09
C VAL A 299 3.85 -16.47 -3.82
N VAL A 300 3.28 -16.18 -4.97
CA VAL A 300 2.67 -17.16 -5.88
C VAL A 300 3.42 -17.10 -7.20
N ASP A 301 3.88 -18.25 -7.66
CA ASP A 301 4.65 -18.38 -8.89
C ASP A 301 4.12 -19.54 -9.76
N VAL A 302 4.71 -19.67 -10.95
CA VAL A 302 4.34 -20.70 -11.93
C VAL A 302 4.67 -22.11 -11.42
N GLU A 303 5.74 -22.28 -10.64
CA GLU A 303 6.17 -23.58 -10.11
C GLU A 303 5.21 -24.09 -9.04
N ALA A 304 4.67 -23.20 -8.23
CA ALA A 304 3.62 -23.50 -7.25
C ALA A 304 2.23 -23.71 -7.88
N GLY A 305 2.10 -23.50 -9.20
CA GLY A 305 0.83 -23.52 -9.92
C GLY A 305 0.11 -22.19 -9.83
N LEU A 306 0.40 -21.29 -10.77
CA LEU A 306 -0.21 -19.96 -10.83
C LEU A 306 -1.74 -20.06 -10.97
N PRO A 307 -2.53 -19.60 -9.96
CA PRO A 307 -3.99 -19.70 -10.01
C PRO A 307 -4.57 -18.81 -11.12
N GLU A 308 -5.80 -19.10 -11.53
CA GLU A 308 -6.56 -18.17 -12.35
C GLU A 308 -6.73 -16.81 -11.60
N PRO A 309 -6.72 -15.67 -12.31
CA PRO A 309 -6.74 -14.35 -11.68
C PRO A 309 -7.85 -14.13 -10.66
N VAL A 310 -9.05 -14.67 -10.87
CA VAL A 310 -10.17 -14.55 -9.92
C VAL A 310 -9.90 -15.34 -8.63
N GLU A 311 -9.29 -16.51 -8.73
CA GLU A 311 -8.89 -17.32 -7.58
C GLU A 311 -7.73 -16.65 -6.84
N LEU A 312 -6.75 -16.12 -7.58
CA LEU A 312 -5.60 -15.42 -7.03
C LEU A 312 -6.02 -14.23 -6.15
N VAL A 313 -6.89 -13.35 -6.66
CA VAL A 313 -7.35 -12.18 -5.87
C VAL A 313 -8.21 -12.61 -4.68
N GLY A 314 -8.83 -13.78 -4.73
CA GLY A 314 -9.57 -14.39 -3.62
C GLY A 314 -8.67 -14.77 -2.42
N LEU A 315 -7.36 -14.94 -2.62
CA LEU A 315 -6.39 -15.18 -1.55
C LEU A 315 -6.12 -13.94 -0.68
N LEU A 316 -6.40 -12.76 -1.22
CA LEU A 316 -6.14 -11.50 -0.51
C LEU A 316 -7.01 -11.36 0.74
N GLN A 317 -6.39 -10.93 1.81
CA GLN A 317 -7.03 -10.56 3.08
C GLN A 317 -6.71 -9.10 3.43
N PRO A 318 -7.48 -8.45 4.29
CA PRO A 318 -7.32 -7.01 4.57
C PRO A 318 -5.91 -6.53 4.94
N HIS A 319 -5.08 -7.41 5.51
CA HIS A 319 -3.74 -7.08 6.01
C HIS A 319 -2.65 -7.97 5.42
N THR A 320 -2.87 -8.52 4.22
CA THR A 320 -1.89 -9.40 3.57
C THR A 320 -1.26 -8.74 2.36
N GLY A 321 -0.02 -9.15 2.07
CA GLY A 321 0.64 -8.91 0.80
C GLY A 321 0.60 -10.15 -0.08
N LEU A 322 0.39 -9.95 -1.37
CA LEU A 322 0.47 -11.00 -2.38
C LEU A 322 1.42 -10.55 -3.49
N VAL A 323 2.50 -11.30 -3.68
CA VAL A 323 3.44 -11.11 -4.79
C VAL A 323 3.15 -12.18 -5.84
N VAL A 324 2.92 -11.74 -7.06
CA VAL A 324 2.65 -12.62 -8.22
C VAL A 324 3.89 -12.63 -9.08
N ASP A 325 4.70 -13.66 -8.93
CA ASP A 325 5.93 -13.86 -9.69
C ASP A 325 5.62 -14.53 -11.03
N LEU A 326 5.77 -13.76 -12.10
CA LEU A 326 5.56 -14.21 -13.48
C LEU A 326 6.88 -14.48 -14.20
N SER A 327 8.03 -14.43 -13.51
CA SER A 327 9.36 -14.46 -14.14
C SER A 327 9.59 -15.70 -15.02
N ALA A 328 9.03 -16.84 -14.65
CA ALA A 328 9.15 -18.09 -15.41
C ALA A 328 8.24 -18.16 -16.66
N LEU A 329 7.31 -17.20 -16.86
CA LEU A 329 6.46 -17.18 -18.05
C LEU A 329 7.14 -16.52 -19.24
N PRO A 330 6.83 -16.98 -20.48
CA PRO A 330 7.13 -16.22 -21.69
C PRO A 330 6.43 -14.87 -21.70
N THR A 331 7.01 -13.86 -22.34
CA THR A 331 6.46 -12.48 -22.36
C THR A 331 5.01 -12.41 -22.84
N ALA A 332 4.63 -13.19 -23.85
CA ALA A 332 3.25 -13.23 -24.34
C ALA A 332 2.26 -13.71 -23.27
N ASP A 333 2.65 -14.74 -22.50
CA ASP A 333 1.82 -15.31 -21.45
C ASP A 333 1.75 -14.36 -20.22
N LYS A 334 2.84 -13.63 -19.91
CA LYS A 334 2.83 -12.55 -18.91
C LYS A 334 1.77 -11.51 -19.27
N ILE A 335 1.78 -11.03 -20.52
CA ILE A 335 0.84 -10.01 -20.99
C ILE A 335 -0.61 -10.53 -20.90
N ASP A 336 -0.89 -11.76 -21.36
CA ASP A 336 -2.21 -12.36 -21.31
C ASP A 336 -2.70 -12.49 -19.85
N TYR A 337 -1.84 -12.97 -18.96
CA TYR A 337 -2.18 -13.08 -17.55
C TYR A 337 -2.48 -11.71 -16.91
N LEU A 338 -1.68 -10.69 -17.21
CA LEU A 338 -1.88 -9.31 -16.74
C LEU A 338 -3.22 -8.73 -17.21
N GLN A 339 -3.60 -8.97 -18.48
CA GLN A 339 -4.89 -8.51 -19.04
C GLN A 339 -6.09 -9.12 -18.32
N ARG A 340 -5.98 -10.37 -17.84
CA ARG A 340 -7.02 -11.06 -17.07
C ARG A 340 -6.98 -10.71 -15.58
N LEU A 341 -5.80 -10.49 -14.99
CA LEU A 341 -5.63 -10.16 -13.58
C LEU A 341 -6.20 -8.77 -13.24
N ARG A 342 -6.01 -7.80 -14.13
CA ARG A 342 -6.45 -6.42 -13.92
C ARG A 342 -7.95 -6.30 -13.61
N PRO A 343 -8.88 -6.81 -14.44
CA PRO A 343 -10.31 -6.73 -14.13
C PRO A 343 -10.70 -7.53 -12.87
N ALA A 344 -10.01 -8.64 -12.57
CA ALA A 344 -10.26 -9.40 -11.35
C ALA A 344 -9.87 -8.62 -10.10
N ALA A 345 -8.71 -7.93 -10.11
CA ALA A 345 -8.28 -7.05 -9.02
C ALA A 345 -9.25 -5.89 -8.82
N GLU A 346 -9.76 -5.28 -9.89
CA GLU A 346 -10.75 -4.20 -9.79
C GLU A 346 -12.09 -4.69 -9.23
N ALA A 347 -12.58 -5.84 -9.66
CA ALA A 347 -13.79 -6.44 -9.11
C ALA A 347 -13.65 -6.73 -7.61
N GLN A 348 -12.49 -7.24 -7.17
CA GLN A 348 -12.19 -7.46 -5.75
C GLN A 348 -12.18 -6.13 -4.97
N ARG A 349 -11.54 -5.10 -5.50
CA ARG A 349 -11.52 -3.76 -4.91
C ARG A 349 -12.91 -3.16 -4.84
N GLU A 350 -13.75 -3.40 -5.85
CA GLU A 350 -15.13 -2.95 -5.85
C GLU A 350 -15.97 -3.64 -4.77
N ALA A 351 -15.79 -4.93 -4.60
CA ALA A 351 -16.53 -5.73 -3.63
C ALA A 351 -16.06 -5.51 -2.19
N ARG A 352 -14.75 -5.44 -1.95
CA ARG A 352 -14.13 -5.49 -0.62
C ARG A 352 -13.39 -4.22 -0.18
N GLY A 353 -13.02 -3.31 -1.12
CA GLY A 353 -12.21 -2.13 -0.87
C GLY A 353 -10.70 -2.36 -0.97
N PHE A 354 -10.25 -3.59 -1.00
CA PHE A 354 -8.84 -3.97 -1.14
C PHE A 354 -8.64 -4.97 -2.30
N PRO A 355 -7.40 -5.11 -2.84
CA PRO A 355 -6.13 -4.56 -2.35
C PRO A 355 -6.12 -3.03 -2.35
N HIS A 356 -5.50 -2.44 -1.31
CA HIS A 356 -5.37 -0.98 -1.21
C HIS A 356 -4.38 -0.45 -2.23
N TRP A 357 -3.33 -1.24 -2.49
CA TRP A 357 -2.33 -0.98 -3.52
C TRP A 357 -2.27 -2.13 -4.52
N VAL A 358 -2.26 -1.75 -5.80
CA VAL A 358 -1.90 -2.65 -6.90
C VAL A 358 -0.63 -2.08 -7.52
N ILE A 359 0.44 -2.87 -7.45
CA ILE A 359 1.77 -2.50 -7.92
C ILE A 359 2.08 -3.31 -9.17
N TYR A 360 2.39 -2.64 -10.25
CA TYR A 360 2.91 -3.25 -11.47
C TYR A 360 4.37 -2.84 -11.65
N ASP A 361 5.30 -3.76 -11.33
CA ASP A 361 6.68 -3.57 -11.78
C ASP A 361 6.76 -3.87 -13.28
N GLU A 362 7.64 -3.19 -14.01
CA GLU A 362 7.71 -3.23 -15.47
C GLU A 362 6.34 -2.99 -16.17
N ALA A 363 5.65 -1.95 -15.75
CA ALA A 363 4.29 -1.62 -16.19
C ALA A 363 4.14 -1.37 -17.70
N HIS A 364 5.23 -1.21 -18.44
CA HIS A 364 5.22 -1.16 -19.92
C HIS A 364 4.68 -2.45 -20.56
N LEU A 365 4.70 -3.59 -19.84
CA LEU A 365 4.09 -4.84 -20.29
C LEU A 365 2.55 -4.80 -20.34
N LEU A 366 1.91 -3.81 -19.71
CA LEU A 366 0.46 -3.64 -19.76
C LEU A 366 -0.05 -3.20 -21.13
N GLY A 367 0.83 -2.69 -22.01
CA GLY A 367 0.49 -2.21 -23.35
C GLY A 367 -0.17 -0.83 -23.36
N ALA A 368 0.07 -0.06 -24.42
CA ALA A 368 -0.43 1.31 -24.60
C ALA A 368 -1.93 1.38 -24.98
N ASP A 369 -2.51 0.29 -25.50
CA ASP A 369 -3.83 0.28 -26.13
C ASP A 369 -5.00 0.00 -25.17
N GLN A 370 -4.74 -0.16 -23.87
CA GLN A 370 -5.78 -0.45 -22.88
C GLN A 370 -6.33 0.84 -22.26
N PRO A 371 -7.65 1.05 -22.21
CA PRO A 371 -8.22 2.25 -21.61
C PRO A 371 -7.94 2.31 -20.11
N PRO A 372 -7.68 3.51 -19.55
CA PRO A 372 -7.35 3.70 -18.14
C PRO A 372 -8.60 3.49 -17.27
N HIS A 373 -8.83 2.25 -16.82
CA HIS A 373 -9.95 1.94 -15.91
C HIS A 373 -9.63 2.18 -14.42
N TRP A 374 -8.39 2.45 -14.08
CA TRP A 374 -7.87 2.58 -12.72
C TRP A 374 -7.76 4.01 -12.19
N THR A 375 -7.99 4.99 -13.02
CA THR A 375 -7.74 6.39 -12.71
C THR A 375 -8.64 6.98 -11.61
N ARG A 376 -9.81 6.41 -11.36
CA ARG A 376 -10.78 7.02 -10.45
C ARG A 376 -10.53 6.77 -8.96
N ARG A 377 -9.96 5.61 -8.57
CA ARG A 377 -9.86 5.20 -7.15
C ARG A 377 -8.52 5.49 -6.49
N GLY A 378 -7.44 5.61 -7.27
CA GLY A 378 -6.07 5.62 -6.73
C GLY A 378 -5.64 4.27 -6.14
N GLY A 379 -4.51 4.25 -5.41
CA GLY A 379 -3.93 3.02 -4.88
C GLY A 379 -3.23 2.19 -5.95
N TYR A 380 -2.54 2.86 -6.88
CA TYR A 380 -1.73 2.25 -7.93
C TYR A 380 -0.31 2.75 -7.92
N LEU A 381 0.61 1.84 -8.14
CA LEU A 381 2.01 2.13 -8.40
C LEU A 381 2.44 1.45 -9.71
N LEU A 382 2.91 2.25 -10.64
CA LEU A 382 3.48 1.81 -11.90
C LEU A 382 4.99 2.04 -11.88
N SER A 383 5.77 1.00 -12.13
CA SER A 383 7.20 1.12 -12.32
C SER A 383 7.57 0.89 -13.78
N SER A 384 8.30 1.83 -14.39
CA SER A 384 8.75 1.70 -15.77
C SER A 384 10.08 2.39 -16.00
N PHE A 385 10.94 1.80 -16.81
CA PHE A 385 12.18 2.43 -17.27
C PHE A 385 11.93 3.47 -18.37
N MET A 386 10.77 3.42 -19.02
CA MET A 386 10.34 4.38 -20.04
C MET A 386 8.91 4.85 -19.77
N PRO A 387 8.73 6.01 -19.11
CA PRO A 387 7.40 6.58 -18.88
C PRO A 387 6.58 6.80 -20.17
N ALA A 388 7.25 7.05 -21.30
CA ALA A 388 6.59 7.23 -22.61
C ALA A 388 5.91 5.95 -23.15
N LEU A 389 6.17 4.78 -22.55
CA LEU A 389 5.48 3.53 -22.88
C LEU A 389 4.24 3.29 -22.00
N LEU A 390 4.05 4.11 -20.97
CA LEU A 390 2.83 4.09 -20.19
C LEU A 390 1.73 4.83 -20.97
N PRO A 391 0.47 4.40 -20.86
CA PRO A 391 -0.65 5.07 -21.51
C PRO A 391 -0.68 6.57 -21.15
N GLU A 392 -0.82 7.45 -22.16
CA GLU A 392 -0.78 8.92 -21.97
C GLU A 392 -1.80 9.41 -20.93
N GLY A 393 -2.98 8.80 -20.88
CA GLY A 393 -4.03 9.13 -19.88
C GLY A 393 -3.65 8.79 -18.43
N GLU A 394 -2.66 7.93 -18.21
CA GLU A 394 -2.24 7.49 -16.88
C GLU A 394 -1.14 8.39 -16.31
N VAL A 395 -0.20 8.80 -17.14
CA VAL A 395 0.88 9.72 -16.72
C VAL A 395 0.34 11.13 -16.43
N GLY A 396 -0.65 11.60 -17.23
CA GLY A 396 -1.27 12.92 -17.05
C GLY A 396 -2.09 13.08 -15.76
N GLU A 397 -2.53 11.97 -15.15
CA GLU A 397 -3.33 11.98 -13.91
C GLU A 397 -2.56 11.49 -12.67
N THR A 398 -1.24 11.34 -12.75
CA THR A 398 -0.38 10.88 -11.66
C THR A 398 -0.29 11.90 -10.54
N ASP A 399 -0.52 11.46 -9.30
CA ASP A 399 -0.43 12.33 -8.11
C ASP A 399 1.03 12.51 -7.67
N ILE A 400 1.87 11.44 -7.82
CA ILE A 400 3.26 11.42 -7.35
C ILE A 400 4.16 10.70 -8.38
N VAL A 401 5.24 11.36 -8.75
CA VAL A 401 6.31 10.78 -9.57
C VAL A 401 7.57 10.63 -8.73
N LEU A 402 8.09 9.40 -8.68
CA LEU A 402 9.37 9.06 -8.07
C LEU A 402 10.38 8.76 -9.18
N THR A 403 11.44 9.55 -9.26
CA THR A 403 12.51 9.33 -10.25
C THR A 403 13.75 8.82 -9.54
N VAL A 404 14.15 7.59 -9.83
CA VAL A 404 15.36 7.00 -9.26
C VAL A 404 16.55 7.46 -10.09
N GLY A 405 17.42 8.26 -9.48
CA GLY A 405 18.71 8.65 -10.04
C GLY A 405 19.74 7.55 -9.85
N GLY A 406 20.86 7.62 -10.58
CA GLY A 406 21.93 6.63 -10.46
C GLY A 406 22.45 6.44 -9.02
N ILE A 407 23.16 5.33 -8.81
CA ILE A 407 23.89 5.09 -7.57
C ILE A 407 25.05 6.07 -7.55
N ASP A 408 25.15 6.94 -6.54
CA ASP A 408 26.37 7.71 -6.34
C ASP A 408 27.52 6.73 -6.11
N PRO A 409 28.64 6.84 -6.87
CA PRO A 409 29.80 5.99 -6.62
C PRO A 409 30.27 6.28 -5.20
N VAL A 410 30.32 5.23 -4.41
CA VAL A 410 30.65 5.15 -2.99
C VAL A 410 31.69 6.18 -2.58
N SER A 411 31.35 7.07 -1.66
CA SER A 411 32.33 7.63 -0.73
C SER A 411 33.01 6.46 -0.05
N SER A 412 34.35 6.41 -0.06
CA SER A 412 35.20 5.32 0.44
C SER A 412 35.01 4.95 1.93
N VAL A 413 33.96 5.38 2.57
CA VAL A 413 33.69 5.27 4.02
C VAL A 413 32.35 4.57 4.33
N ALA A 414 31.43 4.38 3.37
CA ALA A 414 30.14 3.74 3.62
C ALA A 414 30.12 2.29 3.09
N PRO A 415 29.68 1.30 3.90
CA PRO A 415 29.66 -0.11 3.51
C PRO A 415 28.58 -0.47 2.48
N GLU A 416 27.62 0.42 2.21
CA GLU A 416 26.56 0.22 1.21
C GLU A 416 26.40 1.44 0.27
N PRO A 417 26.05 1.21 -1.01
CA PRO A 417 25.85 2.30 -1.96
C PRO A 417 24.63 3.13 -1.57
N VAL A 418 24.82 4.44 -1.44
CA VAL A 418 23.74 5.40 -1.16
C VAL A 418 22.86 5.52 -2.40
N ARG A 419 21.58 5.13 -2.28
CA ARG A 419 20.61 5.22 -3.37
C ARG A 419 19.86 6.53 -3.26
N ARG A 420 19.80 7.28 -4.34
CA ARG A 420 19.11 8.58 -4.41
C ARG A 420 17.93 8.52 -5.38
N ALA A 421 16.88 9.23 -5.01
CA ALA A 421 15.73 9.46 -5.87
C ALA A 421 15.22 10.90 -5.68
N SER A 422 14.33 11.31 -6.56
CA SER A 422 13.53 12.51 -6.36
C SER A 422 12.04 12.19 -6.31
N ILE A 423 11.29 12.97 -5.55
CA ILE A 423 9.84 12.89 -5.44
C ILE A 423 9.22 14.19 -5.92
N GLN A 424 8.20 14.08 -6.75
CA GLN A 424 7.41 15.19 -7.25
C GLN A 424 5.93 14.94 -6.94
N PHE A 425 5.28 15.89 -6.28
CA PHE A 425 3.85 15.89 -6.00
C PHE A 425 3.13 16.78 -7.01
N GLY A 426 2.26 16.20 -7.83
CA GLY A 426 1.54 16.92 -8.88
C GLY A 426 2.49 17.75 -9.76
N THR A 427 2.28 19.06 -9.81
CA THR A 427 3.08 20.01 -10.59
C THR A 427 4.20 20.70 -9.79
N ALA A 428 4.42 20.32 -8.53
CA ALA A 428 5.49 20.88 -7.70
C ALA A 428 6.88 20.52 -8.24
N ALA A 429 7.89 21.29 -7.90
CA ALA A 429 9.27 20.97 -8.25
C ALA A 429 9.71 19.65 -7.55
N PRO A 430 10.46 18.78 -8.24
CA PRO A 430 10.96 17.56 -7.64
C PRO A 430 11.96 17.87 -6.51
N ARG A 431 11.89 17.09 -5.42
CA ARG A 431 12.82 17.16 -4.29
C ARG A 431 13.63 15.88 -4.21
N ALA A 432 14.96 16.02 -4.11
CA ALA A 432 15.86 14.87 -3.96
C ALA A 432 15.85 14.34 -2.53
N PHE A 433 15.94 13.00 -2.39
CA PHE A 433 16.04 12.33 -1.11
C PHE A 433 16.93 11.06 -1.20
N THR A 434 17.47 10.65 -0.06
CA THR A 434 18.15 9.37 0.11
C THR A 434 17.10 8.30 0.44
N ILE A 435 17.09 7.22 -0.34
CA ILE A 435 16.16 6.10 -0.16
C ILE A 435 16.53 5.32 1.11
N ALA A 436 15.55 4.96 1.92
CA ALA A 436 15.74 4.16 3.13
C ALA A 436 16.20 2.72 2.79
N ALA A 437 16.82 2.07 3.77
CA ALA A 437 17.17 0.66 3.66
C ALA A 437 15.92 -0.22 3.72
N ARG A 438 15.88 -1.29 2.90
CA ARG A 438 14.85 -2.32 2.97
C ARG A 438 15.11 -3.26 4.13
N ARG A 439 14.04 -3.81 4.69
CA ARG A 439 14.09 -4.88 5.71
C ARG A 439 14.33 -6.25 5.08
N THR A 440 13.82 -6.44 3.87
CA THR A 440 14.02 -7.68 3.10
C THR A 440 15.21 -7.56 2.16
N GLY A 441 15.83 -8.70 1.82
CA GLY A 441 16.86 -8.74 0.81
C GLY A 441 16.37 -8.23 -0.54
N HIS A 442 17.30 -7.80 -1.38
CA HIS A 442 17.01 -7.44 -2.77
C HIS A 442 17.93 -8.26 -3.68
N VAL A 443 17.36 -9.09 -4.53
CA VAL A 443 18.09 -9.84 -5.55
C VAL A 443 18.11 -9.00 -6.81
N ARG A 444 19.31 -8.69 -7.30
CA ARG A 444 19.48 -7.98 -8.57
C ARG A 444 19.56 -9.01 -9.70
N HIS A 445 18.54 -9.10 -10.52
CA HIS A 445 18.57 -9.90 -11.73
C HIS A 445 19.17 -9.09 -12.87
N SER A 446 20.41 -9.42 -13.26
CA SER A 446 21.10 -8.78 -14.38
C SER A 446 20.50 -9.17 -15.75
N HIS A 447 19.69 -10.24 -15.78
CA HIS A 447 19.05 -10.75 -17.02
C HIS A 447 17.86 -9.91 -17.48
N LYS A 448 17.36 -8.99 -16.65
CA LYS A 448 16.14 -8.20 -16.83
C LYS A 448 16.03 -7.47 -18.18
N TYR A 449 17.15 -7.19 -18.81
CA TYR A 449 17.20 -6.40 -20.04
C TYR A 449 17.69 -7.16 -21.26
N ALA A 450 17.91 -8.48 -21.14
CA ALA A 450 18.41 -9.30 -22.24
C ALA A 450 17.49 -9.28 -23.47
N ASP A 451 16.16 -9.31 -23.22
CA ASP A 451 15.13 -9.48 -24.25
C ASP A 451 14.17 -8.30 -24.40
N VAL A 452 14.37 -7.20 -23.66
CA VAL A 452 13.53 -6.01 -23.81
C VAL A 452 13.81 -5.30 -25.14
N LEU A 453 12.82 -5.25 -26.01
CA LEU A 453 12.94 -4.62 -27.31
C LEU A 453 12.98 -3.08 -27.22
N LEU A 454 14.13 -2.51 -27.51
CA LEU A 454 14.32 -1.06 -27.53
C LEU A 454 13.57 -0.38 -28.68
N PRO A 455 13.06 0.86 -28.48
CA PRO A 455 12.57 1.71 -29.54
C PRO A 455 13.61 1.90 -30.64
N LYS A 456 13.15 2.14 -31.87
CA LYS A 456 14.03 2.25 -33.04
C LYS A 456 15.17 3.27 -32.83
N GLU A 457 14.88 4.38 -32.17
CA GLU A 457 15.81 5.50 -31.91
C GLU A 457 16.91 5.15 -30.93
N ARG A 458 16.75 4.09 -30.14
CA ARG A 458 17.70 3.63 -29.11
C ARG A 458 18.41 2.32 -29.43
N ARG A 459 18.10 1.70 -30.59
CA ARG A 459 18.75 0.46 -31.03
C ARG A 459 20.19 0.73 -31.40
N PHE A 460 21.05 -0.30 -31.26
CA PHE A 460 22.41 -0.21 -31.76
C PHE A 460 22.43 -0.46 -33.27
N TYR A 461 22.95 0.49 -34.03
CA TYR A 461 23.08 0.41 -35.49
C TYR A 461 24.52 0.11 -35.86
N PHE A 462 24.74 -1.07 -36.42
CA PHE A 462 26.05 -1.47 -36.87
C PHE A 462 26.41 -0.84 -38.22
N ARG A 463 27.68 -0.46 -38.39
CA ARG A 463 28.19 0.04 -39.67
C ARG A 463 28.11 -1.07 -40.73
N PRO A 464 27.46 -0.86 -41.86
CA PRO A 464 27.43 -1.83 -42.94
C PRO A 464 28.83 -1.99 -43.58
N THR A 465 29.22 -3.22 -43.86
CA THR A 465 30.38 -3.56 -44.66
C THR A 465 29.93 -4.24 -45.94
N ASP A 466 30.61 -3.96 -47.03
CA ASP A 466 30.33 -4.54 -48.37
C ASP A 466 28.88 -4.38 -48.86
N GLY A 467 28.22 -3.29 -48.49
CA GLY A 467 26.88 -2.96 -48.99
C GLY A 467 25.73 -3.79 -48.38
N ARG A 468 26.02 -4.68 -47.43
CA ARG A 468 25.01 -5.45 -46.67
C ARG A 468 24.63 -4.72 -45.40
N ALA A 469 23.35 -4.36 -45.26
CA ALA A 469 22.81 -3.83 -44.02
C ALA A 469 22.80 -4.92 -42.95
N ILE A 470 23.32 -4.61 -41.75
CA ILE A 470 23.24 -5.46 -40.58
C ILE A 470 21.97 -5.01 -39.80
N PRO A 471 21.07 -5.93 -39.40
CA PRO A 471 19.92 -5.55 -38.59
C PRO A 471 20.36 -4.80 -37.33
N ALA A 472 19.64 -3.74 -36.97
CA ALA A 472 19.89 -3.03 -35.74
C ALA A 472 19.54 -3.92 -34.53
N ALA A 473 20.39 -3.93 -33.52
CA ALA A 473 20.12 -4.66 -32.31
C ALA A 473 19.19 -3.86 -31.39
N GLY A 474 18.01 -4.38 -31.16
CA GLY A 474 17.02 -3.82 -30.24
C GLY A 474 16.99 -4.49 -28.88
N THR A 475 17.67 -5.64 -28.72
CA THR A 475 17.83 -6.36 -27.45
C THR A 475 19.29 -6.70 -27.21
N MET A 476 19.66 -7.04 -25.95
CA MET A 476 21.02 -7.52 -25.65
C MET A 476 21.32 -8.85 -26.34
N HIS A 477 20.33 -9.71 -26.51
CA HIS A 477 20.45 -10.96 -27.25
C HIS A 477 20.76 -10.73 -28.72
N GLU A 478 20.04 -9.80 -29.37
CA GLU A 478 20.33 -9.40 -30.76
C GLU A 478 21.70 -8.75 -30.89
N PHE A 479 22.08 -7.90 -29.92
CA PHE A 479 23.39 -7.26 -29.88
C PHE A 479 24.52 -8.28 -29.78
N ARG A 480 24.43 -9.23 -28.83
CA ARG A 480 25.37 -10.34 -28.70
C ARG A 480 25.49 -11.18 -29.98
N THR A 481 24.33 -11.52 -30.57
CA THR A 481 24.27 -12.31 -31.82
C THR A 481 24.91 -11.56 -32.98
N ALA A 482 24.64 -10.27 -33.11
CA ALA A 482 25.26 -9.42 -34.13
C ALA A 482 26.77 -9.30 -33.94
N LEU A 483 27.26 -9.14 -32.70
CA LEU A 483 28.70 -9.11 -32.39
C LEU A 483 29.44 -10.40 -32.84
N GLY A 484 28.79 -11.55 -32.69
CA GLY A 484 29.34 -12.84 -33.13
C GLY A 484 29.58 -12.91 -34.65
N ASN A 485 28.70 -12.27 -35.41
CA ASN A 485 28.66 -12.28 -36.88
C ASN A 485 29.25 -11.01 -37.54
N LEU A 486 29.65 -10.01 -36.74
CA LEU A 486 30.11 -8.71 -37.26
C LEU A 486 31.45 -8.86 -37.99
N ASP A 487 31.55 -8.21 -39.15
CA ASP A 487 32.82 -8.12 -39.88
C ASP A 487 33.93 -7.51 -39.00
N PRO A 488 35.17 -8.04 -39.01
CA PRO A 488 36.26 -7.51 -38.19
C PRO A 488 36.53 -6.01 -38.36
N ARG A 489 36.33 -5.47 -39.56
CA ARG A 489 36.53 -4.04 -39.85
C ARG A 489 35.41 -3.19 -39.24
N ALA A 490 34.15 -3.67 -39.27
CA ALA A 490 33.04 -3.00 -38.63
C ALA A 490 33.18 -3.06 -37.09
N LEU A 491 33.61 -4.19 -36.55
CA LEU A 491 33.89 -4.34 -35.13
C LEU A 491 34.99 -3.37 -34.67
N GLN A 492 36.10 -3.33 -35.38
CA GLN A 492 37.22 -2.42 -35.10
C GLN A 492 36.74 -0.94 -35.13
N TYR A 493 35.97 -0.58 -36.14
CA TYR A 493 35.41 0.78 -36.28
C TYR A 493 34.62 1.22 -35.02
N HIS A 494 33.75 0.36 -34.51
CA HIS A 494 32.93 0.69 -33.33
C HIS A 494 33.77 0.69 -32.03
N LEU A 495 34.71 -0.26 -31.88
CA LEU A 495 35.59 -0.30 -30.73
C LEU A 495 36.52 0.93 -30.65
N GLU A 496 37.10 1.37 -31.76
CA GLU A 496 37.98 2.56 -31.80
C GLU A 496 37.23 3.87 -31.46
N ARG A 497 35.91 3.90 -31.56
CA ARG A 497 35.07 5.06 -31.29
C ARG A 497 34.41 5.04 -29.92
N GLY A 498 34.56 3.94 -29.16
CA GLY A 498 33.84 3.78 -27.89
C GLY A 498 32.33 3.69 -28.04
N ASP A 499 31.85 3.20 -29.19
CA ASP A 499 30.43 3.17 -29.49
C ASP A 499 29.69 2.13 -28.62
N PHE A 500 30.36 1.00 -28.29
CA PHE A 500 29.74 -0.05 -27.48
C PHE A 500 29.63 0.35 -26.02
N SER A 501 30.69 0.86 -25.40
CA SER A 501 30.64 1.30 -24.00
C SER A 501 29.65 2.44 -23.82
N ARG A 502 29.59 3.38 -24.77
CA ARG A 502 28.63 4.48 -24.75
C ARG A 502 27.19 3.98 -24.84
N TRP A 503 26.89 3.08 -25.78
CA TRP A 503 25.54 2.53 -25.90
C TRP A 503 25.15 1.70 -24.68
N LEU A 504 26.05 0.90 -24.11
CA LEU A 504 25.82 0.14 -22.90
C LEU A 504 25.57 1.05 -21.68
N GLY A 505 26.30 2.16 -21.58
CA GLY A 505 26.10 3.15 -20.51
C GLY A 505 24.84 3.99 -20.69
N ASP A 506 24.70 4.62 -21.86
CA ASP A 506 23.66 5.64 -22.07
C ASP A 506 22.28 5.04 -22.39
N THR A 507 22.26 3.85 -23.03
CA THR A 507 21.01 3.24 -23.51
C THR A 507 20.57 2.06 -22.64
N ILE A 508 21.48 1.13 -22.36
CA ILE A 508 21.20 -0.05 -21.52
C ILE A 508 21.31 0.31 -20.04
N ALA A 509 22.04 1.39 -19.72
CA ALA A 509 22.35 1.85 -18.36
C ALA A 509 23.06 0.77 -17.51
N ASP A 510 23.83 -0.12 -18.15
CA ASP A 510 24.70 -1.06 -17.48
C ASP A 510 26.09 -0.45 -17.32
N MET A 511 26.26 0.38 -16.29
CA MET A 511 27.47 1.16 -16.06
C MET A 511 28.69 0.29 -15.80
N ASP A 512 28.51 -0.88 -15.15
CA ASP A 512 29.61 -1.78 -14.85
C ASP A 512 30.15 -2.46 -16.12
N LEU A 513 29.23 -2.96 -16.98
CA LEU A 513 29.61 -3.52 -18.27
C LEU A 513 30.17 -2.44 -19.20
N ALA A 514 29.57 -1.26 -19.20
CA ALA A 514 30.05 -0.10 -19.96
C ALA A 514 31.47 0.27 -19.57
N ALA A 515 31.79 0.36 -18.27
CA ALA A 515 33.14 0.64 -17.77
C ALA A 515 34.15 -0.44 -18.15
N GLN A 516 33.75 -1.72 -18.06
CA GLN A 516 34.57 -2.84 -18.47
C GLN A 516 34.87 -2.81 -19.97
N VAL A 517 33.87 -2.53 -20.80
CA VAL A 517 34.02 -2.43 -22.26
C VAL A 517 34.84 -1.21 -22.64
N SER A 518 34.64 -0.06 -21.99
CA SER A 518 35.46 1.15 -22.19
C SER A 518 36.96 0.87 -21.94
N ALA A 519 37.30 0.11 -20.90
CA ALA A 519 38.69 -0.26 -20.63
C ALA A 519 39.31 -1.11 -21.77
N TRP A 520 38.52 -1.99 -22.39
CA TRP A 520 38.98 -2.76 -23.56
C TRP A 520 39.09 -1.92 -24.83
N GLU A 521 38.17 -0.96 -25.03
CA GLU A 521 38.21 0.00 -26.13
C GLU A 521 39.47 0.89 -26.02
N ASP A 522 39.78 1.39 -24.82
CA ASP A 522 40.96 2.20 -24.52
C ASP A 522 42.29 1.38 -24.72
N GLU A 523 42.28 0.12 -24.26
CA GLU A 523 43.46 -0.78 -24.47
C GLU A 523 43.69 -1.01 -25.96
N LEU A 524 42.62 -1.20 -26.76
CA LEU A 524 42.72 -1.37 -28.20
C LEU A 524 43.26 -0.10 -28.89
N ALA A 525 42.75 1.07 -28.48
CA ALA A 525 43.20 2.37 -29.02
C ALA A 525 44.67 2.66 -28.70
N ALA A 526 45.16 2.25 -27.52
CA ALA A 526 46.56 2.44 -27.10
C ALA A 526 47.54 1.50 -27.79
N ARG A 527 47.11 0.31 -28.18
CA ARG A 527 47.96 -0.75 -28.79
C ARG A 527 47.61 -0.92 -30.26
N ARG A 528 48.42 -0.34 -31.19
CA ARG A 528 48.23 -0.45 -32.66
C ARG A 528 48.16 -1.88 -33.22
N ALA A 529 48.30 -2.93 -32.43
CA ALA A 529 48.30 -4.36 -32.81
C ALA A 529 47.48 -5.22 -31.84
N ALA A 530 46.47 -4.68 -31.16
CA ALA A 530 45.62 -5.47 -30.28
C ALA A 530 44.71 -6.40 -31.12
N ASP A 531 44.52 -7.63 -30.64
CA ASP A 531 43.67 -8.62 -31.28
C ASP A 531 42.19 -8.26 -31.10
N VAL A 532 41.60 -7.63 -32.12
CA VAL A 532 40.18 -7.29 -32.19
C VAL A 532 39.29 -8.51 -31.90
N GLN A 533 39.74 -9.72 -32.28
CA GLN A 533 39.02 -10.96 -32.02
C GLN A 533 39.07 -11.36 -30.54
N ARG A 534 40.13 -10.98 -29.83
CA ARG A 534 40.17 -11.16 -28.35
C ARG A 534 39.11 -10.31 -27.69
N VAL A 535 39.05 -9.03 -28.05
CA VAL A 535 38.05 -8.11 -27.47
C VAL A 535 36.61 -8.55 -27.82
N ARG A 536 36.38 -9.06 -29.05
CA ARG A 536 35.09 -9.67 -29.40
C ARG A 536 34.69 -10.78 -28.43
N ARG A 537 35.60 -11.73 -28.18
CA ARG A 537 35.35 -12.87 -27.28
C ARG A 537 35.09 -12.40 -25.87
N GLN A 538 35.87 -11.45 -25.37
CA GLN A 538 35.70 -10.87 -24.05
C GLN A 538 34.35 -10.17 -23.91
N LEU A 539 33.95 -9.40 -24.92
CA LEU A 539 32.66 -8.68 -24.94
C LEU A 539 31.47 -9.66 -24.98
N ILE A 540 31.53 -10.67 -25.86
CA ILE A 540 30.48 -11.70 -25.94
C ILE A 540 30.41 -12.47 -24.61
N HIS A 541 31.53 -12.89 -24.04
CA HIS A 541 31.56 -13.61 -22.77
C HIS A 541 31.02 -12.76 -21.61
N ALA A 542 31.39 -11.50 -21.53
CA ALA A 542 30.88 -10.59 -20.50
C ALA A 542 29.37 -10.36 -20.62
N ILE A 543 28.82 -10.30 -21.85
CA ILE A 543 27.38 -10.22 -22.10
C ILE A 543 26.72 -11.55 -21.72
N GLU A 544 27.30 -12.69 -22.07
CA GLU A 544 26.75 -14.01 -21.72
C GLU A 544 26.74 -14.25 -20.22
N ASP A 545 27.80 -13.96 -19.52
CA ASP A 545 27.88 -14.09 -18.06
C ASP A 545 26.85 -13.22 -17.33
N ARG A 546 26.51 -12.10 -17.94
CA ARG A 546 25.65 -11.09 -17.30
C ARG A 546 24.18 -11.18 -17.73
N TYR A 547 23.92 -11.63 -18.96
CA TYR A 547 22.58 -11.61 -19.59
C TYR A 547 22.10 -12.99 -20.08
N SER A 548 22.90 -14.07 -20.01
CA SER A 548 22.38 -15.41 -20.32
C SER A 548 21.67 -16.00 -19.10
N ALA A 549 20.43 -16.42 -19.27
CA ALA A 549 19.71 -17.17 -18.27
C ALA A 549 20.49 -18.45 -17.93
N SER A 550 20.58 -18.77 -16.65
CA SER A 550 21.10 -20.04 -16.16
C SER A 550 20.16 -21.20 -16.52
N THR A 551 20.08 -21.55 -17.80
CA THR A 551 19.33 -22.72 -18.28
C THR A 551 20.18 -23.99 -18.23
N GLU A 552 21.43 -23.93 -17.74
CA GLU A 552 22.28 -25.09 -17.60
C GLU A 552 23.02 -25.09 -16.25
N ARG A 553 22.28 -25.28 -15.15
CA ARG A 553 22.84 -25.96 -13.96
C ARG A 553 21.70 -26.81 -13.38
N GLY A 554 21.74 -28.08 -13.86
CA GLY A 554 20.91 -29.20 -13.42
C GLY A 554 21.10 -29.58 -11.97
#